data_da6fc4b4d95b841f384e372d63d5cf8d
#
_entry.id   da6fc4b4d95b841f384e372d63d5cf8d
#
_cell.length_a   1.000
_cell.length_b   1.000
_cell.length_c   1.000
_cell.angle_alpha   90.00
_cell.angle_beta   90.00
_cell.angle_gamma   90.00
#
_symmetry.space_group_name_H-M   'P 1'
#
loop_
_entity.id
_entity.type
_entity.pdbx_description
1 polymer ?
#
loop_
_entity_poly.entity_id
_entity_poly.type
_entity_poly.pdbx_seq_one_letter_code
_entity_poly.pdbx_strand_id
1 'polypeptide(L)'
;PASGADKRFQLIYMPYLVNTWDEAEKVFSKGSTMRNTVSELYGKQDIEVLAAWPVYFGGVSLNKEVSGAADPAVEKNAKLRVPPIKTFQLTADNIGFIGSPLPFSEAFTAVQTGVVDGVMGSGAEGYYASFRDVTKSYLPINTHFEVWFLIINKEVLSDLSDSQQAQLKAAADRFEQARWITAREDQKKNEQLLAKAGANIVPVSDAQIAAHAKVVREKVWPEIMNDIGADS
;
A
#
# COMPACT_ATOMS: atom_id res chain seq x y z
N PRO A 1 -7.13 6.69 8.83
CA PRO A 1 -5.77 6.87 8.34
C PRO A 1 -5.15 8.17 8.87
N ALA A 2 -3.82 8.22 9.04
CA ALA A 2 -3.10 9.41 9.51
C ALA A 2 -3.28 10.64 8.61
N SER A 3 -3.61 10.44 7.32
CA SER A 3 -3.96 11.50 6.36
C SER A 3 -5.18 12.34 6.76
N GLY A 4 -6.01 11.88 7.69
CA GLY A 4 -7.06 12.69 8.30
C GLY A 4 -6.53 13.78 9.25
N ALA A 5 -5.36 13.57 9.85
CA ALA A 5 -4.71 14.53 10.73
C ALA A 5 -3.78 15.49 9.96
N ASP A 6 -3.10 15.01 8.91
CA ASP A 6 -2.28 15.83 8.02
C ASP A 6 -2.30 15.21 6.61
N LYS A 7 -2.71 15.98 5.61
CA LYS A 7 -2.84 15.51 4.23
C LYS A 7 -1.52 15.02 3.63
N ARG A 8 -0.37 15.51 4.12
CA ARG A 8 0.96 15.10 3.66
C ARG A 8 1.26 13.62 3.92
N PHE A 9 0.54 12.96 4.83
CA PHE A 9 0.62 11.50 4.96
C PHE A 9 0.21 10.74 3.69
N GLN A 10 -0.48 11.38 2.73
CA GLN A 10 -0.77 10.80 1.43
C GLN A 10 0.51 10.50 0.61
N LEU A 11 1.62 11.19 0.89
CA LEU A 11 2.92 10.94 0.23
C LEU A 11 3.40 9.49 0.42
N ILE A 12 3.09 8.87 1.56
CA ILE A 12 3.44 7.46 1.85
C ILE A 12 2.76 6.51 0.83
N TYR A 13 1.56 6.88 0.38
CA TYR A 13 0.71 6.08 -0.51
C TYR A 13 0.74 6.58 -1.96
N MET A 14 1.74 7.40 -2.33
CA MET A 14 1.87 7.87 -3.71
C MET A 14 2.00 6.66 -4.65
N PRO A 15 1.04 6.47 -5.57
CA PRO A 15 1.03 5.30 -6.41
C PRO A 15 2.21 5.35 -7.38
N TYR A 16 2.87 4.21 -7.56
CA TYR A 16 4.06 4.09 -8.42
C TYR A 16 5.20 5.07 -8.06
N LEU A 17 5.32 5.46 -6.79
CA LEU A 17 6.44 6.28 -6.31
C LEU A 17 7.77 5.54 -6.51
N VAL A 18 7.75 4.25 -6.25
CA VAL A 18 8.87 3.31 -6.46
C VAL A 18 8.37 2.12 -7.30
N ASN A 19 9.25 1.52 -8.09
CA ASN A 19 8.90 0.40 -8.96
C ASN A 19 9.65 -0.90 -8.60
N THR A 20 10.71 -0.79 -7.82
CA THR A 20 11.53 -1.93 -7.39
C THR A 20 11.75 -1.93 -5.88
N TRP A 21 12.10 -3.08 -5.33
CA TRP A 21 12.44 -3.22 -3.92
C TRP A 21 13.67 -2.38 -3.53
N ASP A 22 14.64 -2.28 -4.42
CA ASP A 22 15.87 -1.49 -4.18
C ASP A 22 15.58 0.02 -4.17
N GLU A 23 14.66 0.50 -5.01
CA GLU A 23 14.16 1.88 -4.96
C GLU A 23 13.37 2.13 -3.68
N ALA A 24 12.53 1.18 -3.29
CA ALA A 24 11.72 1.26 -2.07
C ALA A 24 12.61 1.36 -0.82
N GLU A 25 13.67 0.56 -0.73
CA GLU A 25 14.61 0.63 0.37
C GLU A 25 15.29 2.01 0.45
N LYS A 26 15.72 2.57 -0.68
CA LYS A 26 16.32 3.92 -0.71
C LYS A 26 15.36 5.02 -0.25
N VAL A 27 14.06 4.88 -0.58
CA VAL A 27 13.03 5.89 -0.28
C VAL A 27 12.53 5.78 1.16
N PHE A 28 12.35 4.57 1.69
CA PHE A 28 11.64 4.33 2.95
C PHE A 28 12.50 3.87 4.13
N SER A 29 13.78 3.50 3.89
CA SER A 29 14.66 3.06 4.97
C SER A 29 14.98 4.19 5.95
N LYS A 30 15.46 3.82 7.12
CA LYS A 30 15.87 4.73 8.20
C LYS A 30 16.91 5.73 7.69
N GLY A 31 16.67 7.02 7.94
CA GLY A 31 17.53 8.12 7.50
C GLY A 31 17.24 8.68 6.10
N SER A 32 16.34 8.06 5.33
CA SER A 32 15.87 8.64 4.06
C SER A 32 15.02 9.90 4.28
N THR A 33 14.93 10.75 3.25
CA THR A 33 14.11 11.97 3.30
C THR A 33 12.65 11.63 3.61
N MET A 34 12.07 10.65 2.93
CA MET A 34 10.67 10.22 3.18
C MET A 34 10.48 9.76 4.63
N ARG A 35 11.39 8.91 5.13
CA ARG A 35 11.32 8.41 6.51
C ARG A 35 11.40 9.53 7.53
N ASN A 36 12.29 10.52 7.32
CA ASN A 36 12.44 11.68 8.18
C ASN A 36 11.19 12.57 8.15
N THR A 37 10.65 12.88 6.95
CA THR A 37 9.41 13.65 6.79
C THR A 37 8.24 12.99 7.53
N VAL A 38 8.05 11.69 7.38
CA VAL A 38 6.98 10.95 8.08
C VAL A 38 7.18 11.00 9.59
N SER A 39 8.41 10.86 10.07
CA SER A 39 8.72 10.95 11.51
C SER A 39 8.42 12.35 12.05
N GLU A 40 8.71 13.40 11.29
CA GLU A 40 8.37 14.79 11.66
C GLU A 40 6.85 15.01 11.72
N LEU A 41 6.10 14.47 10.74
CA LEU A 41 4.64 14.58 10.71
C LEU A 41 4.00 13.89 11.93
N TYR A 42 4.46 12.69 12.27
CA TYR A 42 4.03 12.00 13.49
C TYR A 42 4.48 12.75 14.76
N GLY A 43 5.71 13.30 14.73
CA GLY A 43 6.26 14.08 15.84
C GLY A 43 5.44 15.30 16.23
N LYS A 44 4.75 15.93 15.26
CA LYS A 44 3.81 17.04 15.49
C LYS A 44 2.50 16.61 16.18
N GLN A 45 2.27 15.32 16.30
CA GLN A 45 1.11 14.71 16.92
C GLN A 45 1.49 13.96 18.22
N ASP A 46 2.63 14.31 18.81
CA ASP A 46 3.18 13.68 20.02
C ASP A 46 3.43 12.17 19.86
N ILE A 47 3.75 11.74 18.64
CA ILE A 47 4.04 10.35 18.31
C ILE A 47 5.51 10.22 17.91
N GLU A 48 6.18 9.18 18.44
CA GLU A 48 7.51 8.72 18.01
C GLU A 48 7.37 7.54 17.06
N VAL A 49 8.12 7.55 15.95
CA VAL A 49 8.18 6.41 15.03
C VAL A 49 9.40 5.56 15.36
N LEU A 50 9.15 4.37 15.91
CA LEU A 50 10.19 3.43 16.32
C LEU A 50 10.77 2.63 15.15
N ALA A 51 9.93 2.19 14.22
CA ALA A 51 10.32 1.44 13.04
C ALA A 51 9.40 1.74 11.85
N ALA A 52 9.91 1.54 10.64
CA ALA A 52 9.11 1.44 9.43
C ALA A 52 9.63 0.27 8.59
N TRP A 53 8.74 -0.61 8.16
CA TRP A 53 9.16 -1.80 7.44
C TRP A 53 8.32 -2.06 6.19
N PRO A 54 8.96 -2.62 5.14
CA PRO A 54 8.29 -2.97 3.91
C PRO A 54 7.33 -4.14 4.11
N VAL A 55 6.21 -4.11 3.41
CA VAL A 55 5.24 -5.21 3.45
C VAL A 55 5.10 -5.85 2.07
N TYR A 56 4.66 -5.09 1.06
CA TYR A 56 4.42 -5.59 -0.30
C TYR A 56 4.36 -4.46 -1.33
N PHE A 57 4.42 -4.81 -2.61
CA PHE A 57 3.81 -4.02 -3.66
C PHE A 57 2.32 -4.36 -3.76
N GLY A 58 1.48 -3.34 -3.84
CA GLY A 58 0.03 -3.49 -3.95
C GLY A 58 -0.41 -4.01 -5.31
N GLY A 59 -1.52 -4.72 -5.31
CA GLY A 59 -2.17 -5.23 -6.50
C GLY A 59 -3.69 -5.10 -6.41
N VAL A 60 -4.39 -5.78 -7.34
CA VAL A 60 -5.85 -5.82 -7.38
C VAL A 60 -6.32 -7.26 -7.26
N SER A 61 -7.19 -7.53 -6.27
CA SER A 61 -7.93 -8.79 -6.15
C SER A 61 -9.30 -8.64 -6.78
N LEU A 62 -9.72 -9.59 -7.60
CA LEU A 62 -11.03 -9.61 -8.27
C LEU A 62 -11.76 -10.91 -7.95
N ASN A 63 -13.09 -10.86 -7.84
CA ASN A 63 -13.96 -12.03 -7.67
C ASN A 63 -14.33 -12.70 -9.00
N LYS A 64 -13.79 -12.22 -10.12
CA LYS A 64 -14.02 -12.70 -11.49
C LYS A 64 -12.81 -12.47 -12.37
N GLU A 65 -12.78 -13.12 -13.51
CA GLU A 65 -11.87 -12.79 -14.61
C GLU A 65 -12.34 -11.49 -15.29
N VAL A 66 -11.39 -10.61 -15.62
CA VAL A 66 -11.66 -9.36 -16.34
C VAL A 66 -10.74 -9.28 -17.56
N SER A 67 -11.32 -9.16 -18.74
CA SER A 67 -10.55 -9.02 -19.97
C SER A 67 -9.76 -7.72 -19.99
N GLY A 68 -8.51 -7.78 -20.43
CA GLY A 68 -7.63 -6.61 -20.49
C GLY A 68 -7.26 -6.02 -19.11
N ALA A 69 -7.42 -6.80 -18.04
CA ALA A 69 -7.21 -6.31 -16.66
C ALA A 69 -5.82 -5.70 -16.45
N ALA A 70 -4.78 -6.20 -17.13
CA ALA A 70 -3.41 -5.71 -17.03
C ALA A 70 -3.08 -4.51 -17.95
N ASP A 71 -4.03 -4.00 -18.72
CA ASP A 71 -3.84 -2.84 -19.60
C ASP A 71 -4.53 -1.61 -19.01
N PRO A 72 -3.81 -0.53 -18.62
CA PRO A 72 -4.42 0.66 -18.01
C PRO A 72 -5.33 1.44 -18.97
N ALA A 73 -5.22 1.24 -20.30
CA ALA A 73 -6.04 1.92 -21.30
C ALA A 73 -7.41 1.26 -21.51
N VAL A 74 -7.59 0.02 -21.02
CA VAL A 74 -8.85 -0.73 -21.18
C VAL A 74 -9.78 -0.43 -20.02
N GLU A 75 -11.02 -0.01 -20.32
CA GLU A 75 -12.10 0.09 -19.34
C GLU A 75 -12.56 -1.30 -18.90
N LYS A 76 -12.48 -1.58 -17.60
CA LYS A 76 -12.75 -2.89 -17.03
C LYS A 76 -14.21 -3.09 -16.63
N ASN A 77 -14.98 -2.00 -16.50
CA ASN A 77 -16.35 -2.03 -15.98
C ASN A 77 -16.48 -2.86 -14.70
N ALA A 78 -15.45 -2.80 -13.86
CA ALA A 78 -15.37 -3.52 -12.60
C ALA A 78 -15.18 -2.50 -11.45
N LYS A 79 -16.01 -2.64 -10.43
CA LYS A 79 -15.98 -1.79 -9.25
C LYS A 79 -15.04 -2.37 -8.21
N LEU A 80 -14.08 -1.56 -7.76
CA LEU A 80 -13.14 -1.95 -6.71
C LEU A 80 -13.43 -1.22 -5.40
N ARG A 81 -13.51 -1.96 -4.32
CA ARG A 81 -13.33 -1.34 -3.02
C ARG A 81 -11.94 -0.72 -2.95
N VAL A 82 -11.86 0.52 -2.55
CA VAL A 82 -10.60 1.20 -2.24
C VAL A 82 -10.62 1.74 -0.81
N PRO A 83 -9.46 1.93 -0.16
CA PRO A 83 -9.39 2.70 1.08
C PRO A 83 -10.02 4.08 0.89
N PRO A 84 -10.65 4.69 1.92
CA PRO A 84 -11.20 6.05 1.85
C PRO A 84 -10.08 7.11 1.90
N ILE A 85 -9.18 7.04 0.94
CA ILE A 85 -8.05 7.94 0.70
C ILE A 85 -8.08 8.29 -0.78
N LYS A 86 -8.07 9.59 -1.10
CA LYS A 86 -8.20 10.14 -2.47
C LYS A 86 -7.24 9.47 -3.46
N THR A 87 -6.01 9.23 -3.04
CA THR A 87 -4.96 8.58 -3.84
C THR A 87 -5.40 7.24 -4.43
N PHE A 88 -6.04 6.37 -3.64
CA PHE A 88 -6.48 5.05 -4.11
C PHE A 88 -7.67 5.14 -5.06
N GLN A 89 -8.63 6.03 -4.78
CA GLN A 89 -9.77 6.23 -5.68
C GLN A 89 -9.31 6.74 -7.05
N LEU A 90 -8.53 7.81 -7.08
CA LEU A 90 -7.99 8.36 -8.33
C LEU A 90 -7.16 7.33 -9.10
N THR A 91 -6.38 6.51 -8.40
CA THR A 91 -5.60 5.44 -9.05
C THR A 91 -6.52 4.44 -9.74
N ALA A 92 -7.53 3.90 -9.03
CA ALA A 92 -8.48 2.95 -9.61
C ALA A 92 -9.17 3.52 -10.85
N ASP A 93 -9.69 4.75 -10.75
CA ASP A 93 -10.45 5.41 -11.81
C ASP A 93 -9.57 5.67 -13.06
N ASN A 94 -8.30 5.99 -12.88
CA ASN A 94 -7.38 6.28 -13.99
C ASN A 94 -6.72 5.06 -14.62
N ILE A 95 -6.88 3.87 -14.05
CA ILE A 95 -6.40 2.61 -14.64
C ILE A 95 -7.56 1.73 -15.14
N GLY A 96 -8.72 2.33 -15.39
CA GLY A 96 -9.89 1.71 -16.04
C GLY A 96 -10.81 0.92 -15.11
N PHE A 97 -10.67 1.02 -13.80
CA PHE A 97 -11.63 0.51 -12.81
C PHE A 97 -12.53 1.63 -12.28
N ILE A 98 -13.50 1.28 -11.45
CA ILE A 98 -14.37 2.23 -10.75
C ILE A 98 -14.06 2.14 -9.26
N GLY A 99 -13.43 3.17 -8.70
CA GLY A 99 -13.08 3.24 -7.28
C GLY A 99 -14.31 3.45 -6.38
N SER A 100 -14.50 2.59 -5.38
CA SER A 100 -15.57 2.68 -4.39
C SER A 100 -14.96 2.74 -2.98
N PRO A 101 -14.84 3.94 -2.37
CA PRO A 101 -14.27 4.08 -1.04
C PRO A 101 -15.13 3.40 0.03
N LEU A 102 -14.58 2.40 0.70
CA LEU A 102 -15.23 1.68 1.81
C LEU A 102 -14.19 1.35 2.90
N PRO A 103 -14.58 1.34 4.19
CA PRO A 103 -13.74 0.85 5.27
C PRO A 103 -13.26 -0.59 5.01
N PHE A 104 -12.09 -0.95 5.53
CA PHE A 104 -11.54 -2.31 5.35
C PHE A 104 -12.46 -3.38 5.96
N SER A 105 -13.09 -3.08 7.09
CA SER A 105 -14.03 -3.98 7.78
C SER A 105 -15.25 -4.37 6.95
N GLU A 106 -15.61 -3.58 5.94
CA GLU A 106 -16.78 -3.83 5.07
C GLU A 106 -16.35 -4.52 3.76
N ALA A 107 -15.08 -4.53 3.44
CA ALA A 107 -14.57 -4.92 2.12
C ALA A 107 -14.88 -6.38 1.75
N PHE A 108 -14.70 -7.34 2.67
CA PHE A 108 -14.98 -8.75 2.41
C PHE A 108 -16.46 -8.98 2.06
N THR A 109 -17.37 -8.45 2.88
CA THR A 109 -18.81 -8.57 2.66
C THR A 109 -19.23 -7.88 1.36
N ALA A 110 -18.66 -6.73 1.04
CA ALA A 110 -18.96 -6.01 -0.21
C ALA A 110 -18.56 -6.82 -1.46
N VAL A 111 -17.44 -7.55 -1.44
CA VAL A 111 -17.05 -8.47 -2.52
C VAL A 111 -17.95 -9.70 -2.54
N GLN A 112 -18.20 -10.30 -1.38
CA GLN A 112 -19.00 -11.52 -1.26
C GLN A 112 -20.45 -11.31 -1.75
N THR A 113 -21.03 -10.15 -1.50
CA THR A 113 -22.40 -9.80 -1.91
C THR A 113 -22.49 -9.18 -3.30
N GLY A 114 -21.36 -8.94 -3.97
CA GLY A 114 -21.32 -8.35 -5.31
C GLY A 114 -21.58 -6.84 -5.36
N VAL A 115 -21.50 -6.13 -4.22
CA VAL A 115 -21.55 -4.66 -4.17
C VAL A 115 -20.33 -4.07 -4.91
N VAL A 116 -19.18 -4.74 -4.79
CA VAL A 116 -17.97 -4.50 -5.57
C VAL A 116 -17.46 -5.79 -6.18
N ASP A 117 -16.69 -5.68 -7.27
CA ASP A 117 -16.12 -6.82 -8.01
C ASP A 117 -14.73 -7.22 -7.48
N GLY A 118 -14.15 -6.39 -6.61
CA GLY A 118 -12.82 -6.66 -6.09
C GLY A 118 -12.33 -5.61 -5.10
N VAL A 119 -11.05 -5.70 -4.77
CA VAL A 119 -10.38 -4.86 -3.76
C VAL A 119 -9.05 -4.36 -4.29
N MET A 120 -8.78 -3.07 -4.11
CA MET A 120 -7.46 -2.45 -4.22
C MET A 120 -7.05 -1.84 -2.87
N GLY A 121 -5.74 -1.65 -2.66
CA GLY A 121 -5.19 -1.09 -1.43
C GLY A 121 -4.64 -2.15 -0.47
N SER A 122 -4.30 -3.33 -1.03
CA SER A 122 -3.52 -4.37 -0.36
C SER A 122 -2.63 -5.09 -1.37
N GLY A 123 -1.79 -6.00 -0.91
CA GLY A 123 -1.00 -6.92 -1.73
C GLY A 123 -1.39 -8.37 -1.49
N ALA A 124 -0.62 -9.30 -2.07
CA ALA A 124 -0.89 -10.73 -2.00
C ALA A 124 -1.03 -11.25 -0.56
N GLU A 125 -0.26 -10.71 0.38
CA GLU A 125 -0.34 -11.08 1.80
C GLU A 125 -1.73 -10.82 2.39
N GLY A 126 -2.22 -9.59 2.27
CA GLY A 126 -3.54 -9.22 2.81
C GLY A 126 -4.69 -9.91 2.07
N TYR A 127 -4.55 -10.12 0.76
CA TYR A 127 -5.56 -10.83 -0.02
C TYR A 127 -5.62 -12.31 0.35
N TYR A 128 -4.48 -12.96 0.53
CA TYR A 128 -4.46 -14.34 1.03
C TYR A 128 -5.05 -14.45 2.44
N ALA A 129 -4.65 -13.56 3.34
CA ALA A 129 -5.11 -13.60 4.73
C ALA A 129 -6.62 -13.36 4.87
N SER A 130 -7.19 -12.38 4.13
CA SER A 130 -8.53 -11.88 4.39
C SER A 130 -9.53 -12.08 3.24
N PHE A 131 -9.08 -12.36 2.00
CA PHE A 131 -9.94 -12.38 0.81
C PHE A 131 -9.78 -13.63 -0.06
N ARG A 132 -8.95 -14.63 0.32
CA ARG A 132 -8.68 -15.81 -0.51
C ARG A 132 -9.95 -16.54 -0.96
N ASP A 133 -10.98 -16.55 -0.12
CA ASP A 133 -12.22 -17.26 -0.40
C ASP A 133 -13.11 -16.56 -1.47
N VAL A 134 -12.86 -15.27 -1.71
CA VAL A 134 -13.59 -14.45 -2.70
C VAL A 134 -12.68 -13.98 -3.85
N THR A 135 -11.37 -14.27 -3.83
CA THR A 135 -10.43 -13.91 -4.88
C THR A 135 -10.41 -14.97 -5.97
N LYS A 136 -10.80 -14.62 -7.19
CA LYS A 136 -10.73 -15.47 -8.38
C LYS A 136 -9.56 -15.12 -9.28
N SER A 137 -9.17 -13.83 -9.33
CA SER A 137 -7.95 -13.40 -10.01
C SER A 137 -7.21 -12.34 -9.21
N TYR A 138 -5.90 -12.33 -9.32
CA TYR A 138 -5.01 -11.34 -8.71
C TYR A 138 -4.12 -10.71 -9.77
N LEU A 139 -4.11 -9.36 -9.80
CA LEU A 139 -3.28 -8.55 -10.69
C LEU A 139 -2.13 -7.95 -9.89
N PRO A 140 -0.89 -8.40 -10.06
CA PRO A 140 0.30 -7.83 -9.41
C PRO A 140 0.83 -6.62 -10.20
N ILE A 141 0.04 -5.53 -10.27
CA ILE A 141 0.36 -4.32 -11.04
C ILE A 141 1.09 -3.24 -10.24
N ASN A 142 1.55 -3.56 -9.03
CA ASN A 142 2.38 -2.68 -8.20
C ASN A 142 1.78 -1.29 -7.97
N THR A 143 0.48 -1.23 -7.64
CA THR A 143 -0.28 0.04 -7.49
C THR A 143 0.35 1.03 -6.52
N HIS A 144 0.99 0.56 -5.48
CA HIS A 144 1.70 1.33 -4.46
C HIS A 144 2.70 0.42 -3.73
N PHE A 145 3.63 1.01 -2.99
CA PHE A 145 4.49 0.27 -2.07
C PHE A 145 3.98 0.47 -0.65
N GLU A 146 3.72 -0.63 0.06
CA GLU A 146 3.19 -0.58 1.41
C GLU A 146 4.31 -0.63 2.45
N VAL A 147 4.31 0.38 3.32
CA VAL A 147 5.20 0.48 4.48
C VAL A 147 4.36 0.63 5.73
N TRP A 148 4.60 -0.19 6.73
CA TRP A 148 3.95 -0.07 8.03
C TRP A 148 4.88 0.55 9.05
N PHE A 149 4.28 1.24 10.03
CA PHE A 149 4.99 2.00 11.04
C PHE A 149 4.69 1.44 12.43
N LEU A 150 5.73 1.20 13.21
CA LEU A 150 5.62 1.00 14.65
C LEU A 150 5.74 2.36 15.33
N ILE A 151 4.69 2.77 15.98
CA ILE A 151 4.58 4.09 16.58
C ILE A 151 4.26 3.98 18.08
N ILE A 152 4.70 4.95 18.86
CA ILE A 152 4.41 5.07 20.29
C ILE A 152 4.13 6.54 20.63
N ASN A 153 3.24 6.79 21.59
CA ASN A 153 3.06 8.12 22.15
C ASN A 153 4.35 8.56 22.87
N LYS A 154 4.78 9.82 22.71
CA LYS A 154 6.03 10.33 23.29
C LYS A 154 6.00 10.37 24.81
N GLU A 155 4.87 10.68 25.42
CA GLU A 155 4.71 10.67 26.87
C GLU A 155 4.91 9.25 27.42
N VAL A 156 4.22 8.25 26.81
CA VAL A 156 4.38 6.84 27.19
C VAL A 156 5.82 6.35 27.00
N LEU A 157 6.50 6.81 25.95
CA LEU A 157 7.91 6.49 25.76
C LEU A 157 8.78 7.13 26.83
N SER A 158 8.48 8.36 27.25
CA SER A 158 9.25 9.09 28.29
C SER A 158 9.05 8.51 29.69
N ASP A 159 7.95 7.80 29.95
CA ASP A 159 7.70 7.09 31.22
C ASP A 159 8.59 5.84 31.39
N LEU A 160 9.18 5.37 30.30
CA LEU A 160 10.15 4.27 30.35
C LEU A 160 11.52 4.77 30.80
N SER A 161 12.26 3.96 31.56
CA SER A 161 13.66 4.25 31.87
C SER A 161 14.52 4.31 30.61
N ASP A 162 15.65 5.00 30.64
CA ASP A 162 16.60 5.10 29.52
C ASP A 162 17.00 3.71 28.98
N SER A 163 17.20 2.75 29.89
CA SER A 163 17.51 1.37 29.53
C SER A 163 16.36 0.69 28.76
N GLN A 164 15.11 0.88 29.20
CA GLN A 164 13.93 0.34 28.52
C GLN A 164 13.72 0.99 27.15
N GLN A 165 13.85 2.32 27.06
CA GLN A 165 13.78 3.04 25.79
C GLN A 165 14.85 2.52 24.80
N ALA A 166 16.09 2.35 25.25
CA ALA A 166 17.18 1.82 24.42
C ALA A 166 16.89 0.39 23.93
N GLN A 167 16.39 -0.48 24.82
CA GLN A 167 16.01 -1.86 24.45
C GLN A 167 14.87 -1.88 23.43
N LEU A 168 13.83 -1.07 23.61
CA LEU A 168 12.69 -0.97 22.70
C LEU A 168 13.15 -0.49 21.32
N LYS A 169 13.92 0.60 21.25
CA LYS A 169 14.47 1.13 19.98
C LYS A 169 15.38 0.12 19.29
N ALA A 170 16.24 -0.57 20.03
CA ALA A 170 17.09 -1.62 19.46
C ALA A 170 16.31 -2.83 18.95
N ALA A 171 15.21 -3.20 19.60
CA ALA A 171 14.33 -4.27 19.12
C ALA A 171 13.59 -3.85 17.84
N ALA A 172 13.09 -2.62 17.78
CA ALA A 172 12.44 -2.03 16.62
C ALA A 172 13.41 -1.98 15.40
N ASP A 173 14.63 -1.53 15.62
CA ASP A 173 15.67 -1.49 14.56
C ASP A 173 15.98 -2.90 14.01
N ARG A 174 16.16 -3.90 14.87
CA ARG A 174 16.38 -5.29 14.42
C ARG A 174 15.20 -5.84 13.63
N PHE A 175 13.99 -5.54 14.07
CA PHE A 175 12.78 -5.93 13.34
C PHE A 175 12.72 -5.30 11.96
N GLU A 176 12.93 -3.98 11.87
CA GLU A 176 12.94 -3.25 10.58
C GLU A 176 13.97 -3.85 9.61
N GLN A 177 15.22 -4.07 10.07
CA GLN A 177 16.27 -4.68 9.26
C GLN A 177 15.90 -6.09 8.78
N ALA A 178 15.35 -6.93 9.66
CA ALA A 178 14.91 -8.28 9.29
C ALA A 178 13.80 -8.24 8.21
N ARG A 179 12.88 -7.27 8.29
CA ARG A 179 11.80 -7.13 7.31
C ARG A 179 12.29 -6.69 5.93
N TRP A 180 13.30 -5.81 5.85
CA TRP A 180 13.90 -5.47 4.56
C TRP A 180 14.54 -6.68 3.86
N ILE A 181 15.04 -7.65 4.62
CA ILE A 181 15.60 -8.90 4.08
C ILE A 181 14.49 -9.85 3.59
N THR A 182 13.36 -9.96 4.30
CA THR A 182 12.39 -11.05 4.10
C THR A 182 11.16 -10.67 3.29
N ALA A 183 10.75 -9.39 3.27
CA ALA A 183 9.46 -8.97 2.71
C ALA A 183 9.29 -9.31 1.22
N ARG A 184 10.36 -9.21 0.43
CA ARG A 184 10.35 -9.56 -1.00
C ARG A 184 10.00 -11.03 -1.24
N GLU A 185 10.54 -11.93 -0.44
CA GLU A 185 10.25 -13.36 -0.54
C GLU A 185 8.87 -13.69 0.04
N ASP A 186 8.46 -12.99 1.10
CA ASP A 186 7.11 -13.11 1.66
C ASP A 186 6.03 -12.74 0.62
N GLN A 187 6.25 -11.68 -0.17
CA GLN A 187 5.33 -11.33 -1.27
C GLN A 187 5.18 -12.49 -2.26
N LYS A 188 6.28 -13.04 -2.78
CA LYS A 188 6.25 -14.18 -3.71
C LYS A 188 5.55 -15.40 -3.12
N LYS A 189 5.83 -15.69 -1.84
CA LYS A 189 5.18 -16.79 -1.12
C LYS A 189 3.66 -16.58 -1.04
N ASN A 190 3.20 -15.38 -0.74
CA ASN A 190 1.78 -15.08 -0.64
C ASN A 190 1.08 -15.13 -2.01
N GLU A 191 1.73 -14.72 -3.11
CA GLU A 191 1.23 -14.92 -4.47
C GLU A 191 1.04 -16.42 -4.79
N GLN A 192 2.02 -17.26 -4.41
CA GLN A 192 1.90 -18.71 -4.56
C GLN A 192 0.78 -19.31 -3.69
N LEU A 193 0.55 -18.78 -2.48
CA LEU A 193 -0.53 -19.22 -1.61
C LEU A 193 -1.90 -18.84 -2.17
N LEU A 194 -2.04 -17.63 -2.77
CA LEU A 194 -3.26 -17.24 -3.50
C LEU A 194 -3.52 -18.18 -4.69
N ALA A 195 -2.49 -18.50 -5.49
CA ALA A 195 -2.61 -19.45 -6.59
C ALA A 195 -3.05 -20.84 -6.10
N LYS A 196 -2.47 -21.35 -5.01
CA LYS A 196 -2.88 -22.62 -4.39
C LYS A 196 -4.31 -22.60 -3.84
N ALA A 197 -4.79 -21.43 -3.42
CA ALA A 197 -6.18 -21.24 -3.00
C ALA A 197 -7.16 -21.13 -4.17
N GLY A 198 -6.67 -21.20 -5.42
CA GLY A 198 -7.49 -21.22 -6.64
C GLY A 198 -7.60 -19.87 -7.36
N ALA A 199 -6.84 -18.86 -6.95
CA ALA A 199 -6.80 -17.61 -7.67
C ALA A 199 -5.91 -17.71 -8.93
N ASN A 200 -6.37 -17.16 -10.05
CA ASN A 200 -5.54 -16.96 -11.23
C ASN A 200 -4.63 -15.74 -10.99
N ILE A 201 -3.31 -15.97 -10.97
CA ILE A 201 -2.34 -14.86 -10.92
C ILE A 201 -2.14 -14.37 -12.35
N VAL A 202 -2.66 -13.20 -12.65
CA VAL A 202 -2.59 -12.63 -14.01
C VAL A 202 -1.14 -12.26 -14.33
N PRO A 203 -0.56 -12.78 -15.42
CA PRO A 203 0.78 -12.38 -15.85
C PRO A 203 0.79 -10.89 -16.18
N VAL A 204 1.70 -10.14 -15.58
CA VAL A 204 1.91 -8.71 -15.85
C VAL A 204 3.38 -8.49 -16.18
N SER A 205 3.64 -7.88 -17.34
CA SER A 205 5.00 -7.56 -17.79
C SER A 205 5.47 -6.21 -17.20
N ASP A 206 6.79 -6.02 -17.15
CA ASP A 206 7.38 -4.73 -16.74
C ASP A 206 6.89 -3.57 -17.60
N ALA A 207 6.65 -3.81 -18.90
CA ALA A 207 6.10 -2.81 -19.82
C ALA A 207 4.66 -2.39 -19.41
N GLN A 208 3.85 -3.33 -18.95
CA GLN A 208 2.49 -3.04 -18.44
C GLN A 208 2.55 -2.28 -17.11
N ILE A 209 3.45 -2.64 -16.20
CA ILE A 209 3.67 -1.88 -14.97
C ILE A 209 4.12 -0.45 -15.30
N ALA A 210 5.05 -0.28 -16.24
CA ALA A 210 5.51 1.03 -16.69
C ALA A 210 4.37 1.86 -17.34
N ALA A 211 3.47 1.21 -18.10
CA ALA A 211 2.31 1.89 -18.67
C ALA A 211 1.34 2.38 -17.58
N HIS A 212 1.06 1.58 -16.56
CA HIS A 212 0.29 2.01 -15.38
C HIS A 212 0.96 3.19 -14.66
N ALA A 213 2.27 3.07 -14.40
CA ALA A 213 3.04 4.12 -13.73
C ALA A 213 2.99 5.44 -14.51
N LYS A 214 3.10 5.40 -15.84
CA LYS A 214 3.00 6.59 -16.69
C LYS A 214 1.65 7.28 -16.54
N VAL A 215 0.56 6.55 -16.76
CA VAL A 215 -0.81 7.09 -16.68
C VAL A 215 -1.07 7.71 -15.31
N VAL A 216 -0.70 7.01 -14.24
CA VAL A 216 -0.96 7.44 -12.88
C VAL A 216 -0.11 8.64 -12.50
N ARG A 217 1.17 8.67 -12.86
CA ARG A 217 2.05 9.83 -12.60
C ARG A 217 1.58 11.07 -13.35
N GLU A 218 1.11 10.92 -14.57
CA GLU A 218 0.62 12.05 -15.38
C GLU A 218 -0.73 12.60 -14.89
N LYS A 219 -1.64 11.73 -14.42
CA LYS A 219 -3.02 12.12 -14.09
C LYS A 219 -3.31 12.24 -12.60
N VAL A 220 -2.73 11.39 -11.77
CA VAL A 220 -3.05 11.31 -10.33
C VAL A 220 -2.10 12.16 -9.50
N TRP A 221 -0.80 12.14 -9.79
CA TRP A 221 0.17 12.90 -8.99
C TRP A 221 -0.11 14.39 -8.92
N PRO A 222 -0.43 15.11 -10.03
CA PRO A 222 -0.74 16.54 -9.95
C PRO A 222 -1.93 16.84 -9.02
N GLU A 223 -2.95 15.98 -9.03
CA GLU A 223 -4.11 16.16 -8.15
C GLU A 223 -3.78 15.95 -6.67
N ILE A 224 -2.93 14.95 -6.36
CA ILE A 224 -2.50 14.72 -4.98
C ILE A 224 -1.56 15.83 -4.52
N MET A 225 -0.61 16.25 -5.35
CA MET A 225 0.30 17.37 -5.03
C MET A 225 -0.47 18.66 -4.76
N ASN A 226 -1.49 18.94 -5.55
CA ASN A 226 -2.38 20.08 -5.30
C ASN A 226 -3.19 19.95 -3.99
N ASP A 227 -3.62 18.74 -3.64
CA ASP A 227 -4.40 18.48 -2.42
C ASP A 227 -3.55 18.63 -1.15
N ILE A 228 -2.27 18.27 -1.20
CA ILE A 228 -1.34 18.42 -0.05
C ILE A 228 -0.71 19.81 0.06
N GLY A 229 -0.85 20.63 -0.98
CA GLY A 229 -0.21 21.93 -1.11
C GLY A 229 1.16 21.81 -1.80
N ALA A 230 1.33 22.41 -2.98
CA ALA A 230 2.56 22.30 -3.80
C ALA A 230 3.81 22.88 -3.11
N ASP A 231 3.64 23.69 -2.06
CA ASP A 231 4.71 24.36 -1.29
C ASP A 231 5.00 23.67 0.05
N SER A 232 4.47 22.48 0.28
CA SER A 232 4.58 21.74 1.54
C SER A 232 5.69 20.67 1.53
#